data_2442a4667fec7be10b03572f55791683
#
_entry.id   2442a4667fec7be10b03572f55791683
#
_cell.length_a   1.000
_cell.length_b   1.000
_cell.length_c   1.000
_cell.angle_alpha   90.00
_cell.angle_beta   90.00
_cell.angle_gamma   90.00
#
_symmetry.space_group_name_H-M   'P 1'
#
loop_
_entity.id
_entity.type
_entity.pdbx_description
1 polymer ?
#
loop_
_entity_poly.entity_id
_entity_poly.type
_entity_poly.pdbx_seq_one_letter_code
_entity_poly.pdbx_strand_id
1 'polypeptide(L)'
;AMHRVHEDPAHLDPDLTHEQRAKDLLILTPGVGMDVLGDGKGQQYRTPEQVIRDSGCDVMIVGRGIYGALLNKDLSRTEALESVKAQAQRYREAGWKAYLERLAPTSHST
;
A
#
# COMPACT_ATOMS: atom_id res chain seq x y z
N ALA A 1 5.67 -4.39 9.14
CA ALA A 1 5.10 -3.89 10.35
C ALA A 1 4.59 -2.47 10.17
N MET A 2 3.56 -2.17 10.87
CA MET A 2 3.01 -0.84 10.82
C MET A 2 3.82 0.06 11.71
N HIS A 3 4.22 1.21 11.18
CA HIS A 3 5.04 2.13 11.94
C HIS A 3 4.32 3.46 12.09
N ARG A 4 4.07 3.86 13.29
CA ARG A 4 3.44 5.14 13.56
C ARG A 4 4.49 6.18 13.82
N VAL A 5 4.24 7.37 13.35
CA VAL A 5 5.04 8.51 13.75
C VAL A 5 4.78 8.71 15.24
N HIS A 6 5.85 8.75 16.00
CA HIS A 6 5.73 8.93 17.43
C HIS A 6 5.40 10.38 17.75
N GLU A 7 4.32 10.57 18.46
CA GLU A 7 3.96 11.88 18.96
C GLU A 7 3.85 11.84 20.47
N ASP A 8 4.26 12.92 21.07
CA ASP A 8 4.08 13.08 22.51
C ASP A 8 2.58 13.17 22.80
N PRO A 9 2.03 12.30 23.62
CA PRO A 9 0.61 12.36 23.97
C PRO A 9 0.14 13.71 24.46
N ALA A 10 1.04 14.52 25.01
CA ALA A 10 0.68 15.85 25.49
C ALA A 10 0.27 16.79 24.35
N HIS A 11 0.62 16.47 23.12
CA HIS A 11 0.24 17.28 21.97
C HIS A 11 -1.13 16.90 21.42
N LEU A 12 -1.73 15.83 21.89
CA LEU A 12 -3.03 15.42 21.43
C LEU A 12 -4.11 16.16 22.18
N ASP A 13 -5.10 16.62 21.42
CA ASP A 13 -6.25 17.26 22.04
C ASP A 13 -7.04 16.22 22.85
N PRO A 14 -7.20 16.41 24.15
CA PRO A 14 -7.90 15.43 24.96
C PRO A 14 -9.38 15.31 24.63
N ASP A 15 -9.92 16.28 23.92
CA ASP A 15 -11.33 16.25 23.55
C ASP A 15 -11.60 15.49 22.27
N LEU A 16 -10.55 15.04 21.57
CA LEU A 16 -10.72 14.28 20.34
C LEU A 16 -11.25 12.89 20.65
N THR A 17 -12.20 12.45 19.84
CA THR A 17 -12.67 11.08 19.93
C THR A 17 -11.60 10.13 19.41
N HIS A 18 -11.77 8.85 19.68
CA HIS A 18 -10.85 7.84 19.18
C HIS A 18 -10.75 7.88 17.64
N GLU A 19 -11.88 8.04 16.98
CA GLU A 19 -11.90 8.12 15.51
C GLU A 19 -11.17 9.36 15.00
N GLN A 20 -11.35 10.49 15.66
CA GLN A 20 -10.69 11.72 15.22
C GLN A 20 -9.19 11.62 15.37
N ARG A 21 -8.72 10.97 16.43
CA ARG A 21 -7.29 10.74 16.62
C ARG A 21 -6.74 9.83 15.55
N ALA A 22 -7.48 8.80 15.16
CA ALA A 22 -7.03 7.88 14.13
C ALA A 22 -6.87 8.57 12.79
N LYS A 23 -7.67 9.60 12.51
CA LYS A 23 -7.57 10.34 11.25
C LYS A 23 -6.31 11.16 11.13
N ASP A 24 -5.66 11.46 12.23
CA ASP A 24 -4.43 12.24 12.22
C ASP A 24 -3.19 11.37 12.02
N LEU A 25 -3.37 10.08 11.88
CA LEU A 25 -2.28 9.12 11.73
C LEU A 25 -2.32 8.50 10.35
N LEU A 26 -1.14 8.30 9.77
CA LEU A 26 -1.00 7.59 8.52
C LEU A 26 -0.77 6.11 8.79
N ILE A 27 -1.42 5.28 8.01
CA ILE A 27 -1.25 3.83 8.10
C ILE A 27 -0.49 3.38 6.87
N LEU A 28 0.69 2.80 7.10
CA LEU A 28 1.55 2.28 6.05
C LEU A 28 1.52 0.75 6.14
N THR A 29 1.15 0.10 5.05
CA THR A 29 0.92 -1.35 5.06
C THR A 29 1.89 -2.05 4.11
N PRO A 30 2.72 -2.96 4.62
CA PRO A 30 3.58 -3.79 3.77
C PRO A 30 2.84 -5.03 3.28
N GLY A 31 3.55 -5.87 2.53
CA GLY A 31 2.98 -7.12 2.05
C GLY A 31 1.95 -6.95 0.96
N VAL A 32 2.14 -5.94 0.11
CA VAL A 32 1.24 -5.67 -1.00
C VAL A 32 1.80 -6.24 -2.28
N GLY A 33 0.99 -6.96 -3.04
CA GLY A 33 1.39 -7.52 -4.31
C GLY A 33 0.19 -7.63 -5.24
N MET A 34 0.44 -7.65 -6.54
CA MET A 34 -0.62 -7.72 -7.53
C MET A 34 -0.68 -9.06 -8.25
N ASP A 35 0.48 -9.66 -8.47
CA ASP A 35 0.56 -10.86 -9.30
C ASP A 35 0.93 -12.12 -8.53
N VAL A 36 1.37 -11.98 -7.30
CA VAL A 36 1.90 -13.10 -6.54
C VAL A 36 0.92 -13.45 -5.43
N LEU A 37 0.43 -14.69 -5.44
CA LEU A 37 -0.47 -15.16 -4.40
C LEU A 37 0.27 -15.52 -3.13
N GLY A 38 1.57 -15.74 -3.24
CA GLY A 38 2.44 -16.05 -2.13
C GLY A 38 3.83 -16.29 -2.68
N ASP A 39 4.83 -16.36 -1.82
CA ASP A 39 6.21 -16.52 -2.25
C ASP A 39 6.77 -17.93 -2.00
N GLY A 40 5.91 -18.89 -1.71
CA GLY A 40 6.33 -20.24 -1.41
C GLY A 40 6.94 -20.41 -0.03
N LYS A 41 7.12 -19.33 0.69
CA LYS A 41 7.66 -19.35 2.05
C LYS A 41 6.60 -19.01 3.08
N GLY A 42 5.34 -19.11 2.68
CA GLY A 42 4.23 -18.83 3.57
C GLY A 42 3.77 -17.39 3.61
N GLN A 43 4.48 -16.49 2.92
CA GLN A 43 4.07 -15.11 2.87
C GLN A 43 2.97 -14.93 1.84
N GLN A 44 1.91 -14.24 2.24
CA GLN A 44 0.80 -13.93 1.35
C GLN A 44 0.73 -12.44 1.16
N TYR A 45 0.40 -12.04 -0.06
CA TYR A 45 0.30 -10.63 -0.40
C TYR A 45 -1.15 -10.23 -0.57
N ARG A 46 -1.46 -9.01 -0.16
CA ARG A 46 -2.76 -8.43 -0.40
C ARG A 46 -2.65 -7.43 -1.54
N THR A 47 -3.74 -7.26 -2.29
CA THR A 47 -3.73 -6.34 -3.42
C THR A 47 -3.88 -4.89 -2.95
N PRO A 48 -3.51 -3.92 -3.80
CA PRO A 48 -3.77 -2.52 -3.48
C PRO A 48 -5.23 -2.23 -3.15
N GLU A 49 -6.15 -2.87 -3.85
CA GLU A 49 -7.57 -2.69 -3.60
C GLU A 49 -7.94 -3.13 -2.20
N GLN A 50 -7.41 -4.26 -1.77
CA GLN A 50 -7.70 -4.76 -0.44
C GLN A 50 -7.15 -3.86 0.65
N VAL A 51 -5.92 -3.39 0.50
CA VAL A 51 -5.31 -2.61 1.58
C VAL A 51 -5.80 -1.17 1.59
N ILE A 52 -6.00 -0.56 0.44
CA ILE A 52 -6.40 0.85 0.40
C ILE A 52 -7.91 1.01 0.45
N ARG A 53 -8.63 0.33 -0.43
CA ARG A 53 -10.07 0.48 -0.48
C ARG A 53 -10.77 -0.18 0.69
N ASP A 54 -10.41 -1.43 0.97
CA ASP A 54 -11.16 -2.22 1.95
C ASP A 54 -10.64 -2.06 3.38
N SER A 55 -9.34 -1.94 3.56
CA SER A 55 -8.74 -1.85 4.89
C SER A 55 -8.41 -0.42 5.33
N GLY A 56 -8.46 0.54 4.43
CA GLY A 56 -8.27 1.94 4.79
C GLY A 56 -6.82 2.38 4.98
N CYS A 57 -5.89 1.66 4.40
CA CYS A 57 -4.48 2.04 4.45
C CYS A 57 -4.24 3.32 3.65
N ASP A 58 -3.28 4.12 4.09
CA ASP A 58 -2.95 5.38 3.42
C ASP A 58 -1.78 5.25 2.46
N VAL A 59 -0.80 4.42 2.78
CA VAL A 59 0.40 4.25 1.98
C VAL A 59 0.72 2.77 1.86
N MET A 60 0.91 2.30 0.64
CA MET A 60 1.34 0.93 0.39
C MET A 60 2.86 0.87 0.43
N ILE A 61 3.39 -0.17 1.06
CA ILE A 61 4.81 -0.47 1.00
C ILE A 61 4.95 -1.69 0.12
N VAL A 62 5.59 -1.51 -1.04
CA VAL A 62 5.75 -2.58 -2.01
C VAL A 62 7.23 -2.85 -2.22
N GLY A 63 7.62 -4.08 -2.05
CA GLY A 63 9.00 -4.49 -2.21
C GLY A 63 9.25 -5.17 -3.55
N ARG A 64 9.41 -6.48 -3.51
CA ARG A 64 9.78 -7.27 -4.69
C ARG A 64 8.82 -7.13 -5.86
N GLY A 65 7.58 -6.78 -5.63
CA GLY A 65 6.65 -6.53 -6.71
C GLY A 65 7.12 -5.40 -7.63
N ILE A 66 7.87 -4.46 -7.09
CA ILE A 66 8.42 -3.35 -7.90
C ILE A 66 9.85 -3.63 -8.30
N TYR A 67 10.74 -3.97 -7.36
CA TYR A 67 12.16 -4.05 -7.69
C TYR A 67 12.64 -5.47 -8.06
N GLY A 68 11.73 -6.44 -8.06
CA GLY A 68 12.15 -7.84 -8.24
C GLY A 68 12.97 -8.11 -9.49
N ALA A 69 12.72 -7.37 -10.59
CA ALA A 69 13.48 -7.56 -11.81
C ALA A 69 14.97 -7.27 -11.64
N LEU A 70 15.33 -6.42 -10.67
CA LEU A 70 16.74 -6.13 -10.40
C LEU A 70 17.48 -7.34 -9.83
N LEU A 71 16.73 -8.30 -9.28
CA LEU A 71 17.31 -9.52 -8.73
C LEU A 71 17.42 -10.63 -9.79
N ASN A 72 16.88 -10.41 -10.99
CA ASN A 72 16.92 -11.40 -12.05
C ASN A 72 18.20 -11.25 -12.86
N LYS A 73 19.08 -12.24 -12.74
CA LYS A 73 20.38 -12.19 -13.39
C LYS A 73 20.31 -12.38 -14.92
N ASP A 74 19.16 -12.84 -15.42
CA ASP A 74 18.98 -13.05 -16.84
C ASP A 74 18.58 -11.76 -17.58
N LEU A 75 18.25 -10.72 -16.86
CA LEU A 75 17.90 -9.44 -17.46
C LEU A 75 19.09 -8.50 -17.48
N SER A 76 19.21 -7.72 -18.56
CA SER A 76 20.18 -6.64 -18.59
C SER A 76 19.75 -5.57 -17.59
N ARG A 77 20.69 -4.69 -17.24
CA ARG A 77 20.37 -3.60 -16.33
C ARG A 77 19.27 -2.71 -16.90
N THR A 78 19.32 -2.43 -18.21
CA THR A 78 18.30 -1.60 -18.84
C THR A 78 16.93 -2.25 -18.79
N GLU A 79 16.88 -3.56 -19.10
CA GLU A 79 15.61 -4.29 -19.01
C GLU A 79 15.07 -4.31 -17.59
N ALA A 80 15.93 -4.52 -16.62
CA ALA A 80 15.51 -4.55 -15.23
C ALA A 80 14.96 -3.20 -14.78
N LEU A 81 15.63 -2.10 -15.15
CA LEU A 81 15.17 -0.77 -14.78
C LEU A 81 13.83 -0.40 -15.43
N GLU A 82 13.65 -0.81 -16.68
CA GLU A 82 12.38 -0.60 -17.37
C GLU A 82 11.26 -1.35 -16.66
N SER A 83 11.53 -2.56 -16.21
CA SER A 83 10.55 -3.34 -15.46
C SER A 83 10.20 -2.68 -14.15
N VAL A 84 11.21 -2.18 -13.44
CA VAL A 84 10.96 -1.48 -12.16
C VAL A 84 10.05 -0.29 -12.39
N LYS A 85 10.34 0.49 -13.42
CA LYS A 85 9.53 1.68 -13.74
C LYS A 85 8.09 1.29 -14.06
N ALA A 86 7.91 0.26 -14.88
CA ALA A 86 6.59 -0.20 -15.26
C ALA A 86 5.79 -0.70 -14.05
N GLN A 87 6.44 -1.45 -13.17
CA GLN A 87 5.76 -1.94 -11.98
C GLN A 87 5.44 -0.83 -11.00
N ALA A 88 6.33 0.11 -10.82
CA ALA A 88 6.07 1.25 -9.94
C ALA A 88 4.84 2.03 -10.41
N GLN A 89 4.74 2.25 -11.72
CA GLN A 89 3.59 2.95 -12.28
C GLN A 89 2.31 2.14 -12.10
N ARG A 90 2.40 0.84 -12.31
CA ARG A 90 1.26 -0.06 -12.17
C ARG A 90 0.69 -0.03 -10.74
N TYR A 91 1.56 -0.12 -9.75
CA TYR A 91 1.13 -0.05 -8.35
C TYR A 91 0.58 1.32 -7.99
N ARG A 92 1.20 2.35 -8.50
CA ARG A 92 0.72 3.71 -8.28
C ARG A 92 -0.70 3.89 -8.81
N GLU A 93 -0.94 3.43 -10.02
CA GLU A 93 -2.26 3.55 -10.63
C GLU A 93 -3.31 2.72 -9.90
N ALA A 94 -2.95 1.50 -9.51
CA ALA A 94 -3.86 0.64 -8.78
C ALA A 94 -4.21 1.22 -7.41
N GLY A 95 -3.22 1.76 -6.73
CA GLY A 95 -3.44 2.38 -5.43
C GLY A 95 -4.31 3.63 -5.53
N TRP A 96 -4.04 4.45 -6.54
CA TRP A 96 -4.82 5.67 -6.76
C TRP A 96 -6.27 5.35 -7.08
N LYS A 97 -6.47 4.36 -7.94
CA LYS A 97 -7.83 3.90 -8.27
C LYS A 97 -8.56 3.42 -7.03
N ALA A 98 -7.89 2.61 -6.21
CA ALA A 98 -8.49 2.10 -4.99
C ALA A 98 -8.85 3.23 -4.03
N TYR A 99 -8.00 4.24 -3.94
CA TYR A 99 -8.26 5.39 -3.11
C TYR A 99 -9.49 6.16 -3.59
N LEU A 100 -9.59 6.39 -4.89
CA LEU A 100 -10.75 7.08 -5.45
C LEU A 100 -12.02 6.28 -5.23
N GLU A 101 -11.97 4.96 -5.35
CA GLU A 101 -13.11 4.11 -5.07
C GLU A 101 -13.54 4.19 -3.61
N ARG A 102 -12.57 4.30 -2.71
CA ARG A 102 -12.86 4.45 -1.29
C ARG A 102 -13.58 5.76 -0.99
N LEU A 103 -13.23 6.82 -1.70
CA LEU A 103 -13.85 8.13 -1.52
C LEU A 103 -15.20 8.25 -2.20
N ALA A 104 -15.50 7.37 -3.15
CA ALA A 104 -16.73 7.45 -3.90
C ALA A 104 -17.94 7.21 -3.01
N PRO A 105 -19.06 7.88 -3.27
CA PRO A 105 -20.27 7.61 -2.51
C PRO A 105 -20.69 6.16 -2.67
N THR A 106 -21.17 5.56 -1.61
CA THR A 106 -21.57 4.17 -1.64
C THR A 106 -22.99 3.97 -2.12
N SER A 107 -23.55 4.96 -2.72
CA SER A 107 -24.90 4.86 -3.22
C SER A 107 -25.10 3.73 -4.22
N HIS A 108 -24.03 3.35 -4.87
CA HIS A 108 -24.06 2.24 -5.78
C HIS A 108 -24.25 0.91 -5.08
N SER A 109 -24.22 0.95 -3.83
CA SER A 109 -24.34 -0.27 -3.06
C SER A 109 -25.60 -1.03 -3.34
N THR A 110 -26.28 -0.56 -4.22
CA THR A 110 -27.34 -1.40 -4.70
C THR A 110 -26.86 -2.78 -4.98
#